data_21f45b9792f1f51fbe4bdf812977fb94
#
_entry.id   21f45b9792f1f51fbe4bdf812977fb94
#
_cell.length_a   1.000
_cell.length_b   1.000
_cell.length_c   1.000
_cell.angle_alpha   90.00
_cell.angle_beta   90.00
_cell.angle_gamma   90.00
#
_symmetry.space_group_name_H-M   'P 1'
#
loop_
_entity.id
_entity.type
_entity.pdbx_description
1 polymer ?
#
loop_
_entity_poly.entity_id
_entity_poly.type
_entity_poly.pdbx_seq_one_letter_code
_entity_poly.pdbx_strand_id
1 'polypeptide(L)'
;MKKILFLSILLFLSNCTLKKVVHHHGVHNLDKKQLNLRINQSNINDVVKSIGPPSTKSKFDNDLYIYIERKTSGSKLTKLGKKKVLLNNILVLEFDNKGMLISKKFYNKDQMNKLKFDDSTTNLNYTKRSFVNDFLFSLRQRIDDPLGKKRNRGD
;
A
#
# COMPACT_ATOMS: atom_id res chain seq x y z
N MET A 1 43.96 -40.31 -12.09
CA MET A 1 42.86 -39.86 -12.96
C MET A 1 41.60 -39.47 -12.17
N LYS A 2 41.05 -40.30 -11.26
CA LYS A 2 39.83 -39.99 -10.47
C LYS A 2 39.92 -38.69 -9.63
N LYS A 3 41.09 -38.37 -9.06
CA LYS A 3 41.30 -37.13 -8.28
C LYS A 3 41.27 -35.85 -9.10
N ILE A 4 41.78 -35.92 -10.33
CA ILE A 4 41.77 -34.77 -11.30
C ILE A 4 40.33 -34.51 -11.77
N LEU A 5 39.56 -35.56 -12.03
CA LEU A 5 38.15 -35.45 -12.40
C LEU A 5 37.33 -34.79 -11.29
N PHE A 6 37.55 -35.18 -10.02
CA PHE A 6 36.86 -34.61 -8.87
C PHE A 6 37.21 -33.12 -8.66
N LEU A 7 38.49 -32.75 -8.87
CA LEU A 7 38.94 -31.36 -8.78
C LEU A 7 38.33 -30.49 -9.89
N SER A 8 38.21 -31.03 -11.12
CA SER A 8 37.57 -30.35 -12.24
C SER A 8 36.08 -30.10 -11.99
N ILE A 9 35.34 -31.06 -11.44
CA ILE A 9 33.93 -30.91 -11.08
C ILE A 9 33.75 -29.83 -9.98
N LEU A 10 34.65 -29.76 -9.01
CA LEU A 10 34.61 -28.77 -7.94
C LEU A 10 34.77 -27.32 -8.47
N LEU A 11 35.60 -27.11 -9.49
CA LEU A 11 35.82 -25.84 -10.16
C LEU A 11 34.58 -25.34 -10.94
N PHE A 12 33.80 -26.25 -11.55
CA PHE A 12 32.57 -25.88 -12.24
C PHE A 12 31.42 -25.46 -11.30
N LEU A 13 31.42 -25.91 -10.06
CA LEU A 13 30.41 -25.56 -9.06
C LEU A 13 30.60 -24.14 -8.46
N SER A 14 31.78 -23.53 -8.62
CA SER A 14 32.12 -22.25 -8.00
C SER A 14 31.54 -21.03 -8.71
N ASN A 15 30.97 -21.17 -9.90
CA ASN A 15 30.58 -20.04 -10.76
C ASN A 15 29.11 -19.59 -10.61
N CYS A 16 28.40 -20.06 -9.60
CA CYS A 16 27.00 -19.69 -9.39
C CYS A 16 26.88 -18.36 -8.61
N THR A 17 27.05 -17.22 -9.31
CA THR A 17 26.78 -15.90 -8.72
C THR A 17 25.28 -15.62 -8.72
N LEU A 18 24.65 -15.78 -7.56
CA LEU A 18 23.23 -15.44 -7.36
C LEU A 18 23.03 -13.93 -7.49
N LYS A 19 22.51 -13.48 -8.64
CA LYS A 19 22.12 -12.09 -8.83
C LYS A 19 21.01 -11.71 -7.84
N LYS A 20 21.21 -10.60 -7.16
CA LYS A 20 20.22 -10.06 -6.23
C LYS A 20 19.04 -9.52 -7.01
N VAL A 21 17.84 -10.09 -6.82
CA VAL A 21 16.63 -9.62 -7.45
C VAL A 21 16.14 -8.37 -6.72
N VAL A 22 15.90 -7.30 -7.46
CA VAL A 22 15.35 -6.04 -6.96
C VAL A 22 13.98 -5.84 -7.59
N HIS A 23 12.97 -5.66 -6.75
CA HIS A 23 11.62 -5.31 -7.17
C HIS A 23 11.41 -3.80 -6.99
N HIS A 24 10.90 -3.16 -8.02
CA HIS A 24 10.56 -1.74 -8.01
C HIS A 24 9.05 -1.58 -8.14
N HIS A 25 8.47 -0.72 -7.32
CA HIS A 25 7.05 -0.39 -7.31
C HIS A 25 6.87 1.13 -7.32
N GLY A 26 5.87 1.60 -8.07
CA GLY A 26 5.52 3.00 -8.19
C GLY A 26 6.41 3.78 -9.16
N VAL A 27 6.57 5.06 -8.92
CA VAL A 27 7.26 5.99 -9.83
C VAL A 27 8.77 5.83 -9.72
N HIS A 28 9.46 5.77 -10.85
CA HIS A 28 10.93 5.72 -10.89
C HIS A 28 11.55 7.10 -10.70
N ASN A 29 12.62 7.18 -9.90
CA ASN A 29 13.41 8.39 -9.65
C ASN A 29 12.56 9.57 -9.15
N LEU A 30 11.68 9.30 -8.19
CA LEU A 30 10.77 10.29 -7.63
C LEU A 30 11.53 11.45 -6.97
N ASP A 31 12.68 11.17 -6.36
CA ASP A 31 13.61 12.14 -5.77
C ASP A 31 14.06 13.21 -6.76
N LYS A 32 14.37 12.82 -8.01
CA LYS A 32 14.78 13.73 -9.07
C LYS A 32 13.60 14.45 -9.70
N LYS A 33 12.52 13.73 -9.98
CA LYS A 33 11.34 14.27 -10.64
C LYS A 33 10.67 15.38 -9.80
N GLN A 34 10.65 15.23 -8.49
CA GLN A 34 10.05 16.22 -7.60
C GLN A 34 10.78 17.59 -7.60
N LEU A 35 12.06 17.63 -8.02
CA LEU A 35 12.83 18.89 -8.08
C LEU A 35 12.31 19.83 -9.16
N ASN A 36 11.72 19.29 -10.22
CA ASN A 36 11.17 20.08 -11.32
C ASN A 36 9.83 20.75 -10.98
N LEU A 37 9.22 20.37 -9.84
CA LEU A 37 7.94 20.93 -9.42
C LEU A 37 8.13 22.16 -8.54
N ARG A 38 7.50 23.26 -8.91
CA ARG A 38 7.56 24.54 -8.19
C ARG A 38 6.18 24.90 -7.63
N ILE A 39 6.13 25.24 -6.34
CA ILE A 39 4.93 25.72 -5.67
C ILE A 39 4.49 27.02 -6.32
N ASN A 40 3.18 27.20 -6.51
CA ASN A 40 2.52 28.34 -7.16
C ASN A 40 2.90 28.56 -8.64
N GLN A 41 3.57 27.59 -9.29
CA GLN A 41 3.92 27.67 -10.71
C GLN A 41 3.50 26.41 -11.48
N SER A 42 3.63 25.24 -10.89
CA SER A 42 3.24 23.98 -11.50
C SER A 42 1.75 23.71 -11.28
N ASN A 43 1.08 23.20 -12.30
CA ASN A 43 -0.32 22.76 -12.20
C ASN A 43 -0.43 21.23 -12.25
N ILE A 44 -1.65 20.71 -12.04
CA ILE A 44 -1.93 19.25 -12.07
C ILE A 44 -1.43 18.60 -13.36
N ASN A 45 -1.63 19.26 -14.52
CA ASN A 45 -1.25 18.71 -15.81
C ASN A 45 0.27 18.63 -15.96
N ASP A 46 1.00 19.63 -15.48
CA ASP A 46 2.47 19.64 -15.46
C ASP A 46 3.00 18.51 -14.60
N VAL A 47 2.40 18.29 -13.44
CA VAL A 47 2.76 17.20 -12.53
C VAL A 47 2.53 15.84 -13.17
N VAL A 48 1.34 15.62 -13.75
CA VAL A 48 1.00 14.34 -14.41
C VAL A 48 1.89 14.12 -15.64
N LYS A 49 2.23 15.16 -16.41
CA LYS A 49 3.14 15.06 -17.54
C LYS A 49 4.57 14.73 -17.13
N SER A 50 5.05 15.28 -16.03
CA SER A 50 6.44 15.11 -15.53
C SER A 50 6.63 13.80 -14.77
N ILE A 51 5.70 13.43 -13.91
CA ILE A 51 5.83 12.29 -12.99
C ILE A 51 5.02 11.10 -13.48
N GLY A 52 3.87 11.33 -14.10
CA GLY A 52 2.86 10.34 -14.45
C GLY A 52 1.63 10.42 -13.53
N PRO A 53 0.70 9.47 -13.64
CA PRO A 53 -0.47 9.44 -12.78
C PRO A 53 -0.07 9.16 -11.32
N PRO A 54 -0.75 9.76 -10.34
CA PRO A 54 -0.45 9.52 -8.93
C PRO A 54 -0.81 8.09 -8.49
N SER A 55 -0.12 7.61 -7.47
CA SER A 55 -0.40 6.31 -6.85
C SER A 55 -1.76 6.30 -6.15
N THR A 56 -2.15 7.42 -5.56
CA THR A 56 -3.48 7.63 -4.97
C THR A 56 -3.86 9.11 -4.98
N LYS A 57 -5.16 9.38 -4.94
CA LYS A 57 -5.75 10.73 -4.90
C LYS A 57 -6.73 10.81 -3.74
N SER A 58 -6.80 11.97 -3.10
CA SER A 58 -7.83 12.30 -2.12
C SER A 58 -8.45 13.63 -2.52
N LYS A 59 -9.77 13.76 -2.31
CA LYS A 59 -10.57 14.95 -2.61
C LYS A 59 -11.41 15.27 -1.39
N PHE A 60 -10.76 15.73 -0.31
CA PHE A 60 -11.52 16.24 0.83
C PHE A 60 -11.71 17.77 0.65
N ASP A 61 -10.81 18.59 1.17
CA ASP A 61 -10.88 20.04 1.01
C ASP A 61 -10.12 20.51 -0.24
N ASN A 62 -8.91 19.97 -0.45
CA ASN A 62 -8.07 20.22 -1.62
C ASN A 62 -7.75 18.91 -2.33
N ASP A 63 -7.43 18.98 -3.62
CA ASP A 63 -6.95 17.80 -4.37
C ASP A 63 -5.56 17.40 -3.88
N LEU A 64 -5.46 16.23 -3.24
CA LEU A 64 -4.21 15.70 -2.72
C LEU A 64 -3.74 14.52 -3.59
N TYR A 65 -2.53 14.62 -4.16
CA TYR A 65 -1.90 13.59 -4.95
C TYR A 65 -0.72 12.98 -4.20
N ILE A 66 -0.71 11.65 -4.06
CA ILE A 66 0.36 10.91 -3.40
C ILE A 66 1.05 10.03 -4.43
N TYR A 67 2.37 10.21 -4.53
CA TYR A 67 3.27 9.41 -5.35
C TYR A 67 4.16 8.57 -4.45
N ILE A 68 4.37 7.31 -4.83
CA ILE A 68 5.18 6.36 -4.07
C ILE A 68 6.24 5.77 -4.98
N GLU A 69 7.47 5.72 -4.50
CA GLU A 69 8.57 4.96 -5.09
C GLU A 69 9.12 4.00 -4.04
N ARG A 70 9.03 2.69 -4.29
CA ARG A 70 9.53 1.67 -3.38
C ARG A 70 10.40 0.65 -4.08
N LYS A 71 11.62 0.46 -3.58
CA LYS A 71 12.54 -0.60 -4.02
C LYS A 71 12.75 -1.59 -2.89
N THR A 72 12.54 -2.87 -3.19
CA THR A 72 12.80 -3.97 -2.27
C THR A 72 13.74 -4.97 -2.89
N SER A 73 14.67 -5.50 -2.10
CA SER A 73 15.49 -6.61 -2.55
C SER A 73 14.87 -7.94 -2.15
N GLY A 74 14.89 -8.91 -3.07
CA GLY A 74 14.68 -10.31 -2.71
C GLY A 74 15.71 -10.74 -1.65
N SER A 75 15.30 -11.60 -0.76
CA SER A 75 16.23 -12.13 0.25
C SER A 75 17.16 -13.16 -0.38
N LYS A 76 18.36 -13.27 0.17
CA LYS A 76 19.17 -14.49 -0.01
C LYS A 76 18.44 -15.65 0.67
N LEU A 77 18.50 -16.85 0.10
CA LEU A 77 17.94 -18.09 0.70
C LEU A 77 18.35 -18.25 2.17
N THR A 78 19.56 -17.79 2.52
CA THR A 78 20.11 -17.78 3.88
C THR A 78 19.35 -16.89 4.89
N LYS A 79 18.44 -16.00 4.44
CA LYS A 79 17.68 -15.06 5.30
C LYS A 79 16.17 -15.35 5.33
N LEU A 80 15.77 -16.61 5.09
CA LEU A 80 14.39 -17.08 5.24
C LEU A 80 13.33 -16.18 4.56
N GLY A 81 13.60 -15.68 3.36
CA GLY A 81 12.61 -14.91 2.62
C GLY A 81 12.41 -13.45 3.05
N LYS A 82 13.12 -12.93 4.05
CA LYS A 82 12.96 -11.54 4.53
C LYS A 82 13.38 -10.55 3.46
N LYS A 83 12.43 -9.80 2.90
CA LYS A 83 12.68 -8.72 1.94
C LYS A 83 13.27 -7.50 2.67
N LYS A 84 14.30 -6.88 2.08
CA LYS A 84 14.87 -5.63 2.59
C LYS A 84 14.36 -4.46 1.75
N VAL A 85 13.82 -3.43 2.41
CA VAL A 85 13.48 -2.16 1.75
C VAL A 85 14.79 -1.41 1.49
N LEU A 86 15.08 -1.17 0.20
CA LEU A 86 16.26 -0.43 -0.25
C LEU A 86 15.96 1.07 -0.33
N LEU A 87 14.77 1.40 -0.86
CA LEU A 87 14.31 2.77 -1.06
C LEU A 87 12.81 2.82 -0.77
N ASN A 88 12.36 3.89 -0.13
CA ASN A 88 10.95 4.19 0.08
C ASN A 88 10.80 5.71 0.12
N ASN A 89 10.36 6.28 -0.99
CA ASN A 89 10.12 7.71 -1.17
C ASN A 89 8.63 7.94 -1.33
N ILE A 90 8.12 8.96 -0.69
CA ILE A 90 6.73 9.40 -0.79
C ILE A 90 6.75 10.90 -1.08
N LEU A 91 6.03 11.30 -2.11
CA LEU A 91 5.80 12.69 -2.47
C LEU A 91 4.31 12.98 -2.33
N VAL A 92 3.99 13.95 -1.47
CA VAL A 92 2.63 14.43 -1.25
C VAL A 92 2.52 15.82 -1.86
N LEU A 93 1.58 15.98 -2.78
CA LEU A 93 1.30 17.22 -3.48
C LEU A 93 -0.14 17.63 -3.19
N GLU A 94 -0.34 18.89 -2.87
CA GLU A 94 -1.64 19.48 -2.58
C GLU A 94 -1.91 20.58 -3.59
N PHE A 95 -3.10 20.57 -4.18
CA PHE A 95 -3.51 21.53 -5.21
C PHE A 95 -4.72 22.31 -4.74
N ASP A 96 -4.80 23.57 -5.15
CA ASP A 96 -5.98 24.40 -4.95
C ASP A 96 -7.14 24.01 -5.88
N ASN A 97 -8.27 24.67 -5.72
CA ASN A 97 -9.47 24.45 -6.55
C ASN A 97 -9.27 24.81 -8.05
N LYS A 98 -8.19 25.53 -8.39
CA LYS A 98 -7.79 25.86 -9.76
C LYS A 98 -6.78 24.85 -10.33
N GLY A 99 -6.37 23.87 -9.53
CA GLY A 99 -5.37 22.87 -9.89
C GLY A 99 -3.93 23.36 -9.82
N MET A 100 -3.64 24.44 -9.10
CA MET A 100 -2.27 24.92 -8.87
C MET A 100 -1.64 24.25 -7.64
N LEU A 101 -0.37 23.90 -7.74
CA LEU A 101 0.38 23.27 -6.65
C LEU A 101 0.63 24.26 -5.51
N ILE A 102 0.00 24.07 -4.36
CA ILE A 102 0.13 24.94 -3.18
C ILE A 102 1.07 24.35 -2.11
N SER A 103 1.23 23.02 -2.07
CA SER A 103 2.10 22.37 -1.08
C SER A 103 2.79 21.17 -1.67
N LYS A 104 4.05 20.99 -1.29
CA LYS A 104 4.90 19.86 -1.69
C LYS A 104 5.66 19.33 -0.49
N LYS A 105 5.44 18.06 -0.12
CA LYS A 105 6.14 17.38 0.97
C LYS A 105 6.76 16.09 0.45
N PHE A 106 8.06 15.92 0.69
CA PHE A 106 8.81 14.73 0.30
C PHE A 106 9.34 14.01 1.52
N TYR A 107 9.06 12.72 1.59
CA TYR A 107 9.49 11.84 2.67
C TYR A 107 10.36 10.73 2.10
N ASN A 108 11.49 10.48 2.73
CA ASN A 108 12.41 9.42 2.36
C ASN A 108 12.32 8.24 3.35
N LYS A 109 13.09 7.19 3.07
CA LYS A 109 13.14 5.98 3.89
C LYS A 109 13.54 6.26 5.35
N ASP A 110 14.39 7.25 5.62
CA ASP A 110 14.93 7.53 6.96
C ASP A 110 13.87 8.17 7.87
N GLN A 111 12.85 8.76 7.26
CA GLN A 111 11.69 9.35 7.94
C GLN A 111 10.55 8.34 8.17
N MET A 112 10.76 7.06 7.81
CA MET A 112 9.77 6.01 8.07
C MET A 112 9.67 5.69 9.55
N ASN A 113 8.46 5.83 10.11
CA ASN A 113 8.16 5.33 11.45
C ASN A 113 8.09 3.80 11.43
N LYS A 114 8.76 3.16 12.38
CA LYS A 114 8.57 1.73 12.64
C LYS A 114 7.26 1.58 13.41
N LEU A 115 6.24 1.03 12.75
CA LEU A 115 5.04 0.62 13.45
C LEU A 115 5.40 -0.55 14.37
N LYS A 116 5.20 -0.38 15.67
CA LYS A 116 5.15 -1.48 16.62
C LYS A 116 3.72 -2.00 16.62
N PHE A 117 3.57 -3.31 16.52
CA PHE A 117 2.26 -3.90 16.79
C PHE A 117 1.93 -3.62 18.25
N ASP A 118 0.74 -3.11 18.48
CA ASP A 118 0.18 -2.98 19.81
C ASP A 118 -0.44 -4.34 20.16
N ASP A 119 0.13 -4.99 21.16
CA ASP A 119 -0.38 -6.28 21.66
C ASP A 119 -1.60 -6.09 22.58
N SER A 120 -2.11 -4.84 22.71
CA SER A 120 -3.32 -4.57 23.46
C SER A 120 -4.51 -5.25 22.80
N THR A 121 -5.12 -6.18 23.50
CA THR A 121 -6.38 -6.81 23.10
C THR A 121 -7.54 -5.87 23.42
N THR A 122 -8.26 -5.41 22.40
CA THR A 122 -9.51 -4.71 22.60
C THR A 122 -10.55 -5.71 23.09
N ASN A 123 -10.88 -5.66 24.38
CA ASN A 123 -12.01 -6.42 24.94
C ASN A 123 -13.31 -5.80 24.43
N LEU A 124 -13.81 -6.32 23.30
CA LEU A 124 -15.15 -6.01 22.86
C LEU A 124 -16.13 -6.78 23.75
N ASN A 125 -16.74 -6.08 24.68
CA ASN A 125 -17.88 -6.61 25.44
C ASN A 125 -19.06 -6.73 24.47
N TYR A 126 -19.10 -7.84 23.71
CA TYR A 126 -20.31 -8.23 23.04
C TYR A 126 -21.32 -8.64 24.10
N THR A 127 -22.36 -7.85 24.26
CA THR A 127 -23.58 -8.35 24.91
C THR A 127 -24.04 -9.52 24.04
N LYS A 128 -23.76 -10.75 24.48
CA LYS A 128 -24.25 -11.94 23.81
C LYS A 128 -25.77 -11.84 23.80
N ARG A 129 -26.35 -11.38 22.69
CA ARG A 129 -27.79 -11.54 22.47
C ARG A 129 -28.07 -13.02 22.59
N SER A 130 -28.86 -13.37 23.58
CA SER A 130 -29.24 -14.76 23.77
C SER A 130 -29.95 -15.21 22.49
N PHE A 131 -29.54 -16.33 21.92
CA PHE A 131 -30.19 -16.95 20.77
C PHE A 131 -31.72 -17.07 20.99
N VAL A 132 -32.13 -17.28 22.25
CA VAL A 132 -33.54 -17.31 22.67
C VAL A 132 -34.23 -15.95 22.42
N ASN A 133 -33.59 -14.85 22.71
CA ASN A 133 -34.15 -13.52 22.47
C ASN A 133 -34.28 -13.23 20.96
N ASP A 134 -33.27 -13.57 20.16
CA ASP A 134 -33.34 -13.38 18.70
C ASP A 134 -34.40 -14.28 18.06
N PHE A 135 -34.58 -15.50 18.58
CA PHE A 135 -35.65 -16.41 18.16
C PHE A 135 -37.02 -15.88 18.54
N LEU A 136 -37.18 -15.41 19.76
CA LEU A 136 -38.48 -14.85 20.21
C LEU A 136 -38.80 -13.54 19.45
N PHE A 137 -37.81 -12.70 19.14
CA PHE A 137 -38.02 -11.53 18.30
C PHE A 137 -38.44 -11.89 16.88
N SER A 138 -37.84 -12.93 16.28
CA SER A 138 -38.22 -13.39 14.95
C SER A 138 -39.62 -13.98 14.92
N LEU A 139 -40.05 -14.68 15.96
CA LEU A 139 -41.40 -15.18 16.10
C LEU A 139 -42.40 -14.03 16.27
N ARG A 140 -42.10 -13.08 17.14
CA ARG A 140 -42.98 -11.90 17.36
C ARG A 140 -43.17 -11.10 16.07
N GLN A 141 -42.10 -10.89 15.30
CA GLN A 141 -42.19 -10.19 14.02
C GLN A 141 -43.06 -10.92 13.00
N ARG A 142 -43.09 -12.27 13.01
CA ARG A 142 -43.99 -13.08 12.17
C ARG A 142 -45.45 -13.05 12.63
N ILE A 143 -45.67 -12.85 13.93
CA ILE A 143 -47.05 -12.75 14.50
C ILE A 143 -47.61 -11.36 14.24
N ASP A 144 -46.79 -10.31 14.38
CA ASP A 144 -47.22 -8.91 14.20
C ASP A 144 -47.36 -8.53 12.70
N ASP A 145 -46.76 -9.29 11.76
CA ASP A 145 -46.91 -9.08 10.31
C ASP A 145 -47.16 -10.39 9.56
N PRO A 146 -48.35 -11.04 9.80
CA PRO A 146 -48.65 -12.35 9.24
C PRO A 146 -48.89 -12.37 7.73
N LEU A 147 -49.02 -11.21 7.08
CA LEU A 147 -49.35 -11.07 5.66
C LEU A 147 -48.33 -10.22 4.87
N GLY A 148 -47.09 -10.09 5.32
CA GLY A 148 -45.99 -9.46 4.62
C GLY A 148 -46.47 -8.36 3.66
N LYS A 149 -46.69 -7.13 4.13
CA LYS A 149 -47.07 -6.03 3.25
C LYS A 149 -46.11 -5.99 2.06
N LYS A 150 -46.62 -6.38 0.88
CA LYS A 150 -45.92 -6.16 -0.40
C LYS A 150 -45.50 -4.72 -0.42
N ARG A 151 -44.20 -4.47 -0.35
CA ARG A 151 -43.61 -3.16 -0.66
C ARG A 151 -44.01 -2.84 -2.09
N ASN A 152 -45.02 -2.00 -2.28
CA ASN A 152 -45.25 -1.33 -3.54
C ASN A 152 -43.96 -0.62 -3.92
N ARG A 153 -43.24 -1.13 -4.92
CA ARG A 153 -42.32 -0.35 -5.72
C ARG A 153 -43.22 0.58 -6.54
N GLY A 154 -43.36 1.80 -6.06
CA GLY A 154 -43.90 2.90 -6.86
C GLY A 154 -42.88 3.24 -7.95
N ASP A 155 -43.40 3.47 -9.10
CA ASP A 155 -42.81 3.89 -10.35
C ASP A 155 -41.86 5.08 -10.23
#